data_bf9fa0396a0179e450e70b3b20be6f61
#
_entry.id   bf9fa0396a0179e450e70b3b20be6f61
#
_cell.length_a   1.000
_cell.length_b   1.000
_cell.length_c   1.000
_cell.angle_alpha   90.00
_cell.angle_beta   90.00
_cell.angle_gamma   90.00
#
_symmetry.space_group_name_H-M   'P 1'
#
loop_
_entity.id
_entity.type
_entity.pdbx_description
1 polymer ?
#
loop_
_entity_poly.entity_id
_entity_poly.type
_entity_poly.pdbx_seq_one_letter_code
_entity_poly.pdbx_strand_id
1 'polypeptide(L)'
;MITDIINKKRLGAHLSKEELEFIFNGYLKGKVKDYQMSALLMAICIKGMTDKEIFDLTDIFIKSGDILDFSDVEGIKVDKHSTGGVGDKTTMVIAPIVASLGVPVIKMSGRGLGHTGGTIDKLESIPGFRTDLTDEQVKEEVKQIGMVITSQTANLTPMDKLVYALRDVTATVESVPLVATSIMSKKIASGADKILIDIKLGKGALIKTKTWAKKLSSVMIKIGKFYGKEVRTIITDMNNPLGDSIGNSIEVEEAIDILNGKKGKLTDLCIELASQMVSMGKEIEIEEAEKQVIETINNKNAYKKFLEFVKYQKGDINKLKISDNSIEIKSVKDGIIEKIDALEIGKLSVKLGAGRENKEDIINPTVGIKLNKRVGDKVKKGDTLCTLFVEEKENYDYICKYFEIN
;
A
#
# COMPACT_ATOMS: atom_id res chain seq x y z
N MET A 1 32.78 19.87 2.62
CA MET A 1 32.42 18.44 2.63
C MET A 1 30.96 18.15 2.27
N ILE A 2 29.92 18.74 2.91
CA ILE A 2 28.50 18.49 2.51
C ILE A 2 28.26 19.00 1.09
N THR A 3 28.62 20.25 0.78
CA THR A 3 28.51 20.85 -0.54
C THR A 3 29.32 20.12 -1.60
N ASP A 4 30.45 19.52 -1.25
CA ASP A 4 31.29 18.76 -2.19
C ASP A 4 30.61 17.47 -2.61
N ILE A 5 29.96 16.76 -1.67
CA ILE A 5 29.17 15.54 -1.95
C ILE A 5 27.99 15.89 -2.86
N ILE A 6 27.25 16.96 -2.55
CA ILE A 6 26.13 17.44 -3.35
C ILE A 6 26.62 17.78 -4.77
N ASN A 7 27.71 18.53 -4.88
CA ASN A 7 28.27 18.93 -6.15
C ASN A 7 28.77 17.73 -6.97
N LYS A 8 29.44 16.77 -6.32
CA LYS A 8 29.88 15.51 -6.92
C LYS A 8 28.69 14.76 -7.56
N LYS A 9 27.56 14.61 -6.82
CA LYS A 9 26.35 13.96 -7.35
C LYS A 9 25.69 14.78 -8.44
N ARG A 10 25.60 16.10 -8.28
CA ARG A 10 25.08 17.03 -9.30
C ARG A 10 25.78 16.90 -10.65
N LEU A 11 27.10 16.68 -10.62
CA LEU A 11 27.93 16.47 -11.83
C LEU A 11 27.80 15.05 -12.40
N GLY A 12 27.08 14.14 -11.74
CA GLY A 12 26.84 12.77 -12.19
C GLY A 12 27.87 11.74 -11.72
N ALA A 13 28.79 12.12 -10.85
CA ALA A 13 29.73 11.16 -10.27
C ALA A 13 29.05 10.28 -9.20
N HIS A 14 29.65 9.13 -8.93
CA HIS A 14 29.17 8.17 -7.94
C HIS A 14 29.61 8.57 -6.54
N LEU A 15 28.73 8.38 -5.57
CA LEU A 15 29.04 8.57 -4.15
C LEU A 15 29.56 7.27 -3.55
N SER A 16 30.59 7.36 -2.70
CA SER A 16 31.05 6.21 -1.93
C SER A 16 30.08 5.92 -0.77
N LYS A 17 30.23 4.74 -0.16
CA LYS A 17 29.45 4.36 1.02
C LYS A 17 29.66 5.35 2.17
N GLU A 18 30.90 5.75 2.40
CA GLU A 18 31.29 6.70 3.46
C GLU A 18 30.69 8.10 3.24
N GLU A 19 30.60 8.54 1.97
CA GLU A 19 29.94 9.81 1.62
C GLU A 19 28.43 9.75 1.87
N LEU A 20 27.78 8.62 1.50
CA LEU A 20 26.36 8.38 1.78
C LEU A 20 26.11 8.29 3.29
N GLU A 21 26.91 7.52 4.04
CA GLU A 21 26.80 7.42 5.50
C GLU A 21 26.99 8.79 6.17
N PHE A 22 27.99 9.56 5.74
CA PHE A 22 28.26 10.89 6.30
C PHE A 22 27.04 11.82 6.14
N ILE A 23 26.45 11.89 4.94
CA ILE A 23 25.39 12.86 4.67
C ILE A 23 24.03 12.42 5.24
N PHE A 24 23.66 11.14 5.10
CA PHE A 24 22.39 10.63 5.60
C PHE A 24 22.38 10.52 7.13
N ASN A 25 23.43 9.96 7.75
CA ASN A 25 23.53 9.94 9.21
C ASN A 25 23.68 11.35 9.80
N GLY A 26 24.33 12.27 9.06
CA GLY A 26 24.37 13.68 9.40
C GLY A 26 22.99 14.32 9.39
N TYR A 27 22.13 13.93 8.44
CA TYR A 27 20.74 14.39 8.36
C TYR A 27 19.90 13.86 9.53
N LEU A 28 19.98 12.57 9.82
CA LEU A 28 19.28 11.97 10.96
C LEU A 28 19.67 12.64 12.29
N LYS A 29 20.93 13.08 12.44
CA LYS A 29 21.44 13.78 13.62
C LYS A 29 21.24 15.31 13.58
N GLY A 30 20.52 15.84 12.59
CA GLY A 30 20.26 17.28 12.42
C GLY A 30 21.47 18.15 12.04
N LYS A 31 22.61 17.52 11.69
CA LYS A 31 23.84 18.21 11.24
C LYS A 31 23.76 18.66 9.78
N VAL A 32 23.12 17.86 8.92
CA VAL A 32 22.76 18.23 7.55
C VAL A 32 21.36 18.84 7.60
N LYS A 33 21.16 19.98 6.92
CA LYS A 33 19.89 20.71 6.95
C LYS A 33 18.99 20.32 5.77
N ASP A 34 17.67 20.56 5.89
CA ASP A 34 16.68 20.21 4.90
C ASP A 34 17.03 20.73 3.50
N TYR A 35 17.49 21.99 3.39
CA TYR A 35 17.90 22.56 2.10
C TYR A 35 19.10 21.84 1.47
N GLN A 36 20.03 21.32 2.28
CA GLN A 36 21.19 20.55 1.80
C GLN A 36 20.75 19.15 1.37
N MET A 37 19.93 18.49 2.18
CA MET A 37 19.38 17.19 1.84
C MET A 37 18.47 17.27 0.60
N SER A 38 17.62 18.31 0.49
CA SER A 38 16.77 18.53 -0.71
C SER A 38 17.60 18.68 -1.98
N ALA A 39 18.73 19.41 -1.91
CA ALA A 39 19.64 19.57 -3.03
C ALA A 39 20.27 18.22 -3.46
N LEU A 40 20.68 17.37 -2.50
CA LEU A 40 21.19 16.04 -2.79
C LEU A 40 20.10 15.13 -3.39
N LEU A 41 18.91 15.11 -2.80
CA LEU A 41 17.79 14.29 -3.28
C LEU A 41 17.40 14.68 -4.72
N MET A 42 17.37 15.98 -5.03
CA MET A 42 17.12 16.44 -6.39
C MET A 42 18.24 16.03 -7.35
N ALA A 43 19.51 16.11 -6.92
CA ALA A 43 20.63 15.63 -7.74
C ALA A 43 20.51 14.12 -8.01
N ILE A 44 20.09 13.31 -7.02
CA ILE A 44 19.82 11.88 -7.19
C ILE A 44 18.63 11.66 -8.16
N CYS A 45 17.57 12.43 -8.07
CA CYS A 45 16.41 12.32 -8.98
C CYS A 45 16.83 12.53 -10.45
N ILE A 46 17.67 13.52 -10.70
CA ILE A 46 18.10 13.90 -12.06
C ILE A 46 19.19 12.95 -12.60
N LYS A 47 20.17 12.59 -11.77
CA LYS A 47 21.35 11.81 -12.19
C LYS A 47 21.22 10.31 -11.95
N GLY A 48 20.26 9.89 -11.12
CA GLY A 48 20.11 8.50 -10.71
C GLY A 48 21.19 8.04 -9.74
N MET A 49 21.18 6.74 -9.48
CA MET A 49 22.18 6.03 -8.68
C MET A 49 22.57 4.73 -9.36
N THR A 50 23.80 4.27 -9.15
CA THR A 50 24.24 2.92 -9.50
C THR A 50 23.63 1.88 -8.57
N ASP A 51 23.63 0.63 -8.97
CA ASP A 51 23.15 -0.48 -8.11
C ASP A 51 23.91 -0.49 -6.77
N LYS A 52 25.24 -0.24 -6.79
CA LYS A 52 26.06 -0.17 -5.56
C LYS A 52 25.61 0.95 -4.64
N GLU A 53 25.43 2.17 -5.16
CA GLU A 53 24.92 3.30 -4.36
C GLU A 53 23.55 2.99 -3.74
N ILE A 54 22.65 2.32 -4.50
CA ILE A 54 21.33 1.92 -4.01
C ILE A 54 21.42 0.90 -2.87
N PHE A 55 22.30 -0.08 -3.00
CA PHE A 55 22.51 -1.09 -1.95
C PHE A 55 23.11 -0.47 -0.68
N ASP A 56 24.13 0.39 -0.83
CA ASP A 56 24.74 1.11 0.28
C ASP A 56 23.71 2.03 0.98
N LEU A 57 22.89 2.75 0.21
CA LEU A 57 21.84 3.60 0.78
C LEU A 57 20.75 2.79 1.48
N THR A 58 20.37 1.64 0.91
CA THR A 58 19.39 0.72 1.53
C THR A 58 19.92 0.19 2.87
N ASP A 59 21.23 -0.16 2.95
CA ASP A 59 21.89 -0.59 4.18
C ASP A 59 21.87 0.51 5.26
N ILE A 60 22.14 1.77 4.86
CA ILE A 60 22.07 2.93 5.77
C ILE A 60 20.66 3.10 6.33
N PHE A 61 19.61 2.94 5.50
CA PHE A 61 18.21 3.07 5.93
C PHE A 61 17.83 1.95 6.89
N ILE A 62 18.19 0.69 6.57
CA ILE A 62 17.92 -0.46 7.44
C ILE A 62 18.60 -0.26 8.80
N LYS A 63 19.88 0.10 8.82
CA LYS A 63 20.69 0.28 10.03
C LYS A 63 20.37 1.55 10.81
N SER A 64 19.52 2.41 10.31
CA SER A 64 19.12 3.64 11.00
C SER A 64 18.22 3.39 12.21
N GLY A 65 17.61 2.20 12.31
CA GLY A 65 16.69 1.82 13.38
C GLY A 65 16.72 0.34 13.70
N ASP A 66 15.63 -0.14 14.28
CA ASP A 66 15.49 -1.53 14.70
C ASP A 66 15.24 -2.46 13.51
N ILE A 67 15.72 -3.70 13.63
CA ILE A 67 15.44 -4.80 12.70
C ILE A 67 14.69 -5.86 13.49
N LEU A 68 13.47 -6.19 13.04
CA LEU A 68 12.68 -7.21 13.70
C LEU A 68 13.20 -8.61 13.35
N ASP A 69 13.35 -9.42 14.37
CA ASP A 69 13.75 -10.82 14.24
C ASP A 69 12.57 -11.75 14.54
N PHE A 70 12.22 -12.57 13.57
CA PHE A 70 11.17 -13.61 13.66
C PHE A 70 11.77 -15.01 13.42
N SER A 71 13.05 -15.22 13.74
CA SER A 71 13.70 -16.52 13.60
C SER A 71 13.04 -17.62 14.44
N ASP A 72 12.35 -17.23 15.51
CA ASP A 72 11.60 -18.09 16.41
C ASP A 72 10.12 -18.32 15.99
N VAL A 73 9.70 -17.78 14.85
CA VAL A 73 8.41 -18.06 14.21
C VAL A 73 8.61 -19.11 13.13
N GLU A 74 7.88 -20.23 13.25
CA GLU A 74 7.94 -21.33 12.29
C GLU A 74 7.42 -20.91 10.91
N GLY A 75 8.03 -21.43 9.86
CA GLY A 75 7.67 -21.18 8.47
C GLY A 75 8.33 -19.94 7.86
N ILE A 76 8.16 -19.81 6.54
CA ILE A 76 8.70 -18.70 5.74
C ILE A 76 7.76 -17.52 5.86
N LYS A 77 8.23 -16.40 6.44
CA LYS A 77 7.46 -15.16 6.61
C LYS A 77 7.39 -14.41 5.29
N VAL A 78 6.18 -14.19 4.79
CA VAL A 78 5.96 -13.47 3.52
C VAL A 78 5.27 -12.14 3.80
N ASP A 79 5.81 -11.05 3.23
CA ASP A 79 5.16 -9.73 3.26
C ASP A 79 4.75 -9.31 1.85
N LYS A 80 3.67 -8.54 1.77
CA LYS A 80 3.20 -7.91 0.52
C LYS A 80 3.27 -6.39 0.64
N HIS A 81 3.89 -5.74 -0.34
CA HIS A 81 3.84 -4.28 -0.48
C HIS A 81 3.04 -3.89 -1.71
N SER A 82 2.16 -2.89 -1.55
CA SER A 82 1.55 -2.18 -2.68
C SER A 82 2.17 -0.80 -2.80
N THR A 83 2.40 -0.35 -4.03
CA THR A 83 2.86 1.03 -4.27
C THR A 83 1.75 2.08 -4.09
N GLY A 84 0.55 1.64 -3.71
CA GLY A 84 -0.58 2.49 -3.38
C GLY A 84 -1.48 2.78 -4.57
N GLY A 85 -2.78 2.89 -4.29
CA GLY A 85 -3.81 3.18 -5.29
C GLY A 85 -5.16 3.50 -4.65
N VAL A 86 -6.12 3.89 -5.48
CA VAL A 86 -7.49 4.23 -5.06
C VAL A 86 -8.30 2.96 -4.87
N GLY A 87 -8.84 2.75 -3.67
CA GLY A 87 -9.61 1.57 -3.31
C GLY A 87 -8.76 0.30 -3.08
N ASP A 88 -7.44 0.44 -2.83
CA ASP A 88 -6.57 -0.72 -2.59
C ASP A 88 -6.78 -1.30 -1.19
N LYS A 89 -7.67 -2.28 -1.13
CA LYS A 89 -7.97 -3.10 0.06
C LYS A 89 -7.37 -4.50 0.00
N THR A 90 -6.55 -4.80 -1.02
CA THR A 90 -6.02 -6.15 -1.27
C THR A 90 -5.33 -6.76 -0.05
N THR A 91 -4.60 -5.97 0.75
CA THR A 91 -3.92 -6.46 1.96
C THR A 91 -4.89 -7.08 2.97
N MET A 92 -6.07 -6.47 3.19
CA MET A 92 -7.08 -6.99 4.14
C MET A 92 -7.71 -8.31 3.68
N VAL A 93 -7.69 -8.58 2.39
CA VAL A 93 -8.17 -9.85 1.80
C VAL A 93 -7.06 -10.90 1.77
N ILE A 94 -5.86 -10.52 1.30
CA ILE A 94 -4.76 -11.44 1.02
C ILE A 94 -4.14 -11.97 2.31
N ALA A 95 -3.91 -11.11 3.31
CA ALA A 95 -3.23 -11.52 4.54
C ALA A 95 -3.96 -12.67 5.28
N PRO A 96 -5.29 -12.60 5.53
CA PRO A 96 -5.99 -13.72 6.16
C PRO A 96 -6.09 -14.97 5.26
N ILE A 97 -6.14 -14.84 3.93
CA ILE A 97 -6.07 -15.98 3.01
C ILE A 97 -4.75 -16.72 3.23
N VAL A 98 -3.62 -16.00 3.14
CA VAL A 98 -2.27 -16.57 3.22
C VAL A 98 -2.03 -17.18 4.61
N ALA A 99 -2.39 -16.46 5.67
CA ALA A 99 -2.25 -16.95 7.05
C ALA A 99 -3.14 -18.18 7.34
N SER A 100 -4.35 -18.25 6.78
CA SER A 100 -5.23 -19.43 6.94
C SER A 100 -4.67 -20.71 6.30
N LEU A 101 -3.71 -20.54 5.40
CA LEU A 101 -2.98 -21.64 4.75
C LEU A 101 -1.65 -21.96 5.44
N GLY A 102 -1.38 -21.38 6.61
CA GLY A 102 -0.18 -21.66 7.41
C GLY A 102 1.08 -20.93 6.97
N VAL A 103 0.97 -19.90 6.14
CA VAL A 103 2.10 -19.01 5.78
C VAL A 103 2.06 -17.77 6.65
N PRO A 104 3.07 -17.50 7.50
CA PRO A 104 3.08 -16.32 8.37
C PRO A 104 3.17 -15.03 7.56
N VAL A 105 2.30 -14.05 7.90
CA VAL A 105 2.24 -12.73 7.26
C VAL A 105 2.58 -11.63 8.25
N ILE A 106 3.69 -10.93 8.00
CA ILE A 106 4.12 -9.80 8.82
C ILE A 106 3.99 -8.52 8.00
N LYS A 107 3.01 -7.70 8.33
CA LYS A 107 2.67 -6.52 7.54
C LYS A 107 2.78 -5.23 8.34
N MET A 108 3.85 -4.47 8.09
CA MET A 108 3.93 -3.07 8.50
C MET A 108 3.33 -2.20 7.41
N SER A 109 2.36 -1.35 7.76
CA SER A 109 1.64 -0.51 6.81
C SER A 109 1.62 0.96 7.24
N GLY A 110 1.33 1.85 6.29
CA GLY A 110 1.21 3.28 6.52
C GLY A 110 -0.25 3.75 6.55
N ARG A 111 -0.43 4.99 7.02
CA ARG A 111 -1.67 5.76 6.86
C ARG A 111 -1.76 6.33 5.45
N GLY A 112 -2.96 6.64 5.00
CA GLY A 112 -3.20 7.33 3.73
C GLY A 112 -2.85 8.81 3.82
N LEU A 113 -2.39 9.35 2.70
CA LEU A 113 -2.20 10.78 2.48
C LEU A 113 -2.49 11.09 1.00
N GLY A 114 -3.10 12.25 0.76
CA GLY A 114 -3.56 12.62 -0.59
C GLY A 114 -4.66 11.68 -1.07
N HIS A 115 -4.69 11.40 -2.36
CA HIS A 115 -5.76 10.67 -3.04
C HIS A 115 -5.75 9.14 -2.84
N THR A 116 -4.78 8.58 -2.11
CA THR A 116 -4.69 7.14 -1.85
C THR A 116 -5.01 6.81 -0.41
N GLY A 117 -5.88 5.84 -0.17
CA GLY A 117 -6.25 5.40 1.17
C GLY A 117 -5.17 4.53 1.83
N GLY A 118 -5.03 4.61 3.16
CA GLY A 118 -4.09 3.80 3.95
C GLY A 118 -4.73 2.53 4.51
N THR A 119 -3.99 1.43 4.52
CA THR A 119 -4.47 0.17 5.13
C THR A 119 -4.76 0.33 6.62
N ILE A 120 -3.94 1.13 7.32
CA ILE A 120 -4.10 1.41 8.74
C ILE A 120 -5.42 2.14 9.00
N ASP A 121 -5.73 3.19 8.23
CA ASP A 121 -6.96 3.96 8.38
C ASP A 121 -8.21 3.10 8.15
N LYS A 122 -8.14 2.16 7.20
CA LYS A 122 -9.22 1.19 6.93
C LYS A 122 -9.43 0.24 8.11
N LEU A 123 -8.37 -0.33 8.66
CA LEU A 123 -8.48 -1.23 9.81
C LEU A 123 -8.94 -0.49 11.07
N GLU A 124 -8.47 0.73 11.30
CA GLU A 124 -8.92 1.56 12.44
C GLU A 124 -10.36 2.07 12.30
N SER A 125 -10.98 1.93 11.12
CA SER A 125 -12.42 2.16 10.96
C SER A 125 -13.27 1.09 11.66
N ILE A 126 -12.67 -0.06 11.99
CA ILE A 126 -13.30 -1.09 12.82
C ILE A 126 -13.21 -0.63 14.29
N PRO A 127 -14.33 -0.37 14.98
CA PRO A 127 -14.29 0.15 16.33
C PRO A 127 -13.47 -0.71 17.29
N GLY A 128 -12.55 -0.07 18.01
CA GLY A 128 -11.66 -0.71 18.98
C GLY A 128 -10.39 -1.34 18.40
N PHE A 129 -10.27 -1.43 17.06
CA PHE A 129 -9.11 -2.05 16.41
C PHE A 129 -7.82 -1.26 16.70
N ARG A 130 -6.77 -1.97 17.10
CA ARG A 130 -5.48 -1.39 17.47
C ARG A 130 -4.41 -1.72 16.45
N THR A 131 -3.71 -0.69 16.00
CA THR A 131 -2.57 -0.82 15.06
C THR A 131 -1.24 -0.35 15.65
N ASP A 132 -1.27 0.16 16.88
CA ASP A 132 -0.13 0.68 17.65
C ASP A 132 0.48 -0.42 18.54
N LEU A 133 1.00 -1.47 17.93
CA LEU A 133 1.58 -2.62 18.64
C LEU A 133 3.06 -2.41 18.93
N THR A 134 3.53 -2.94 20.09
CA THR A 134 4.97 -3.05 20.35
C THR A 134 5.58 -4.20 19.56
N ASP A 135 6.89 -4.24 19.44
CA ASP A 135 7.60 -5.31 18.71
C ASP A 135 7.35 -6.69 19.35
N GLU A 136 7.20 -6.75 20.68
CA GLU A 136 6.85 -7.98 21.42
C GLU A 136 5.43 -8.42 21.11
N GLN A 137 4.47 -7.47 21.05
CA GLN A 137 3.08 -7.76 20.69
C GLN A 137 2.97 -8.25 19.25
N VAL A 138 3.73 -7.65 18.33
CA VAL A 138 3.81 -8.08 16.92
C VAL A 138 4.32 -9.53 16.83
N LYS A 139 5.40 -9.86 17.55
CA LYS A 139 5.97 -11.22 17.57
C LYS A 139 4.98 -12.23 18.14
N GLU A 140 4.36 -11.89 19.28
CA GLU A 140 3.39 -12.77 19.92
C GLU A 140 2.18 -13.03 19.03
N GLU A 141 1.64 -12.01 18.38
CA GLU A 141 0.49 -12.15 17.49
C GLU A 141 0.79 -13.06 16.31
N VAL A 142 1.95 -12.88 15.65
CA VAL A 142 2.36 -13.75 14.53
C VAL A 142 2.51 -15.20 14.99
N LYS A 143 3.04 -15.46 16.18
CA LYS A 143 3.14 -16.81 16.75
C LYS A 143 1.77 -17.43 17.03
N GLN A 144 0.82 -16.63 17.53
CA GLN A 144 -0.49 -17.12 17.96
C GLN A 144 -1.44 -17.34 16.79
N ILE A 145 -1.51 -16.40 15.87
CA ILE A 145 -2.51 -16.41 14.79
C ILE A 145 -1.94 -16.41 13.38
N GLY A 146 -0.60 -16.40 13.22
CA GLY A 146 0.08 -16.49 11.92
C GLY A 146 0.05 -15.21 11.09
N MET A 147 -0.49 -14.10 11.59
CA MET A 147 -0.50 -12.83 10.86
C MET A 147 -0.55 -11.63 11.79
N VAL A 148 -0.04 -10.50 11.30
CA VAL A 148 -0.19 -9.18 11.91
C VAL A 148 -0.26 -8.11 10.83
N ILE A 149 -1.10 -7.09 11.02
CA ILE A 149 -1.07 -5.86 10.24
C ILE A 149 -1.04 -4.70 11.22
N THR A 150 0.07 -3.97 11.26
CA THR A 150 0.28 -2.91 12.24
C THR A 150 0.86 -1.65 11.58
N SER A 151 0.79 -0.52 12.26
CA SER A 151 1.49 0.70 11.87
C SER A 151 3.00 0.50 12.04
N GLN A 152 3.79 1.24 11.28
CA GLN A 152 5.24 1.24 11.46
C GLN A 152 5.58 1.82 12.85
N THR A 153 6.42 1.12 13.60
CA THR A 153 6.97 1.66 14.85
C THR A 153 7.85 2.89 14.57
N ALA A 154 7.99 3.75 15.56
CA ALA A 154 8.81 4.96 15.40
C ALA A 154 10.28 4.65 15.07
N ASN A 155 10.75 3.48 15.51
CA ASN A 155 12.14 3.04 15.41
C ASN A 155 12.41 2.20 14.14
N LEU A 156 11.38 1.75 13.42
CA LEU A 156 11.58 1.03 12.16
C LEU A 156 12.01 1.99 11.06
N THR A 157 13.25 1.90 10.61
CA THR A 157 13.83 2.75 9.55
C THR A 157 13.54 4.26 9.70
N PRO A 158 13.92 4.92 10.83
CA PRO A 158 13.64 6.35 11.06
C PRO A 158 14.23 7.25 9.99
N MET A 159 15.33 6.84 9.35
CA MET A 159 15.90 7.54 8.19
C MET A 159 14.91 7.64 7.05
N ASP A 160 14.21 6.56 6.72
CA ASP A 160 13.20 6.59 5.65
C ASP A 160 12.06 7.56 5.98
N LYS A 161 11.57 7.53 7.22
CA LYS A 161 10.50 8.44 7.67
C LYS A 161 10.89 9.90 7.49
N LEU A 162 12.13 10.26 7.89
CA LEU A 162 12.63 11.62 7.80
C LEU A 162 12.85 12.05 6.35
N VAL A 163 13.51 11.21 5.55
CA VAL A 163 13.81 11.49 4.14
C VAL A 163 12.53 11.53 3.31
N TYR A 164 11.57 10.61 3.54
CA TYR A 164 10.30 10.59 2.80
C TYR A 164 9.47 11.86 3.08
N ALA A 165 9.40 12.31 4.33
CA ALA A 165 8.70 13.55 4.69
C ALA A 165 9.24 14.77 3.94
N LEU A 166 10.57 14.84 3.73
CA LEU A 166 11.20 15.90 2.93
C LEU A 166 10.90 15.72 1.43
N ARG A 167 10.97 14.50 0.93
CA ARG A 167 10.68 14.20 -0.50
C ARG A 167 9.28 14.58 -0.90
N ASP A 168 8.32 14.37 -0.02
CA ASP A 168 6.89 14.63 -0.26
C ASP A 168 6.61 16.11 -0.59
N VAL A 169 7.39 17.03 -0.01
CA VAL A 169 7.25 18.49 -0.18
C VAL A 169 8.29 19.13 -1.11
N THR A 170 9.20 18.32 -1.72
CA THR A 170 10.31 18.83 -2.56
C THR A 170 10.31 18.28 -3.99
N ALA A 171 9.19 17.68 -4.43
CA ALA A 171 9.05 17.05 -5.76
C ALA A 171 10.14 15.99 -6.07
N THR A 172 10.60 15.25 -5.05
CA THR A 172 11.63 14.21 -5.19
C THR A 172 11.10 12.80 -4.90
N VAL A 173 9.78 12.62 -4.85
CA VAL A 173 9.15 11.30 -4.66
C VAL A 173 9.36 10.40 -5.88
N GLU A 174 9.23 10.94 -7.09
CA GLU A 174 9.30 10.17 -8.35
C GLU A 174 10.76 9.85 -8.75
N SER A 175 11.43 9.03 -7.95
CA SER A 175 12.82 8.60 -8.20
C SER A 175 12.94 7.09 -7.96
N VAL A 176 13.26 6.31 -9.01
CA VAL A 176 13.39 4.85 -8.90
C VAL A 176 14.33 4.42 -7.77
N PRO A 177 15.57 4.91 -7.65
CA PRO A 177 16.46 4.52 -6.57
C PRO A 177 15.89 4.85 -5.19
N LEU A 178 15.33 6.04 -5.00
CA LEU A 178 14.81 6.47 -3.70
C LEU A 178 13.51 5.75 -3.31
N VAL A 179 12.63 5.43 -4.30
CA VAL A 179 11.42 4.63 -4.05
C VAL A 179 11.80 3.20 -3.71
N ALA A 180 12.73 2.59 -4.45
CA ALA A 180 13.18 1.23 -4.20
C ALA A 180 13.84 1.10 -2.82
N THR A 181 14.74 2.02 -2.47
CA THR A 181 15.38 2.08 -1.13
C THR A 181 14.33 2.21 -0.02
N SER A 182 13.39 3.16 -0.16
CA SER A 182 12.32 3.39 0.83
C SER A 182 11.46 2.15 1.06
N ILE A 183 11.04 1.47 -0.01
CA ILE A 183 10.21 0.26 0.10
C ILE A 183 11.02 -0.88 0.70
N MET A 184 12.18 -1.18 0.11
CA MET A 184 12.94 -2.40 0.43
C MET A 184 13.58 -2.32 1.82
N SER A 185 14.07 -1.16 2.26
CA SER A 185 14.63 -1.01 3.61
C SER A 185 13.60 -1.35 4.69
N LYS A 186 12.34 -0.89 4.55
CA LYS A 186 11.26 -1.23 5.48
C LYS A 186 10.91 -2.71 5.46
N LYS A 187 10.85 -3.33 4.26
CA LYS A 187 10.49 -4.74 4.13
C LYS A 187 11.57 -5.68 4.66
N ILE A 188 12.81 -5.30 4.52
CA ILE A 188 13.94 -6.06 5.08
C ILE A 188 14.00 -5.86 6.61
N ALA A 189 13.90 -4.61 7.08
CA ALA A 189 13.91 -4.30 8.51
C ALA A 189 12.70 -4.90 9.27
N SER A 190 11.55 -5.06 8.61
CA SER A 190 10.37 -5.71 9.22
C SER A 190 10.49 -7.23 9.35
N GLY A 191 11.61 -7.85 8.96
CA GLY A 191 11.90 -9.25 9.22
C GLY A 191 11.28 -10.26 8.25
N ALA A 192 10.72 -9.83 7.10
CA ALA A 192 10.21 -10.72 6.09
C ALA A 192 11.32 -11.57 5.44
N ASP A 193 11.05 -12.86 5.20
CA ASP A 193 11.95 -13.76 4.48
C ASP A 193 11.79 -13.61 2.97
N LYS A 194 10.54 -13.47 2.51
CA LYS A 194 10.19 -13.28 1.09
C LYS A 194 9.21 -12.13 0.93
N ILE A 195 9.29 -11.42 -0.19
CA ILE A 195 8.56 -10.15 -0.39
C ILE A 195 7.85 -10.17 -1.74
N LEU A 196 6.54 -9.98 -1.74
CA LEU A 196 5.74 -9.72 -2.94
C LEU A 196 5.51 -8.22 -3.08
N ILE A 197 5.86 -7.64 -4.23
CA ILE A 197 5.60 -6.23 -4.55
C ILE A 197 4.53 -6.11 -5.62
N ASP A 198 3.42 -5.49 -5.27
CA ASP A 198 2.32 -5.13 -6.16
C ASP A 198 2.53 -3.69 -6.64
N ILE A 199 3.05 -3.55 -7.86
CA ILE A 199 3.35 -2.28 -8.50
C ILE A 199 2.10 -1.77 -9.20
N LYS A 200 1.42 -0.81 -8.59
CA LYS A 200 0.24 -0.16 -9.17
C LYS A 200 0.65 0.78 -10.30
N LEU A 201 0.12 0.57 -11.50
CA LEU A 201 0.41 1.33 -12.72
C LEU A 201 -0.85 2.00 -13.25
N GLY A 202 -0.88 3.32 -13.36
CA GLY A 202 -2.00 4.03 -13.94
C GLY A 202 -2.25 5.42 -13.35
N LYS A 203 -3.32 6.08 -13.76
CA LYS A 203 -3.65 7.44 -13.35
C LYS A 203 -3.90 7.58 -11.83
N GLY A 204 -4.46 6.55 -11.20
CA GLY A 204 -4.73 6.51 -9.76
C GLY A 204 -3.54 6.05 -8.90
N ALA A 205 -2.36 5.80 -9.47
CA ALA A 205 -1.16 5.34 -8.78
C ALA A 205 -0.03 6.38 -8.86
N LEU A 206 1.02 6.20 -8.05
CA LEU A 206 2.27 6.96 -8.15
C LEU A 206 2.96 6.69 -9.51
N ILE A 207 2.97 5.43 -9.94
CA ILE A 207 3.70 4.98 -11.14
C ILE A 207 2.82 5.13 -12.36
N LYS A 208 3.24 5.98 -13.33
CA LYS A 208 2.43 6.36 -14.48
C LYS A 208 2.80 5.62 -15.77
N THR A 209 4.01 5.06 -15.87
CA THR A 209 4.49 4.43 -17.11
C THR A 209 5.00 3.01 -16.88
N LYS A 210 4.77 2.14 -17.88
CA LYS A 210 5.24 0.74 -17.85
C LYS A 210 6.76 0.65 -17.78
N THR A 211 7.48 1.57 -18.43
CA THR A 211 8.95 1.65 -18.40
C THR A 211 9.45 1.90 -16.96
N TRP A 212 8.82 2.85 -16.26
CA TRP A 212 9.19 3.17 -14.89
C TRP A 212 8.87 2.00 -13.92
N ALA A 213 7.69 1.37 -14.09
CA ALA A 213 7.30 0.19 -13.32
C ALA A 213 8.30 -0.97 -13.48
N LYS A 214 8.70 -1.28 -14.72
CA LYS A 214 9.70 -2.32 -15.01
C LYS A 214 11.06 -1.99 -14.39
N LYS A 215 11.51 -0.73 -14.48
CA LYS A 215 12.79 -0.31 -13.89
C LYS A 215 12.76 -0.42 -12.37
N LEU A 216 11.68 0.01 -11.73
CA LEU A 216 11.48 -0.11 -10.28
C LEU A 216 11.48 -1.57 -9.84
N SER A 217 10.71 -2.43 -10.54
CA SER A 217 10.69 -3.89 -10.34
C SER A 217 12.10 -4.48 -10.36
N SER A 218 12.86 -4.21 -11.42
CA SER A 218 14.22 -4.74 -11.58
C SER A 218 15.14 -4.31 -10.41
N VAL A 219 15.05 -3.05 -9.98
CA VAL A 219 15.89 -2.55 -8.87
C VAL A 219 15.50 -3.22 -7.55
N MET A 220 14.21 -3.37 -7.25
CA MET A 220 13.77 -4.02 -6.01
C MET A 220 14.15 -5.51 -5.96
N ILE A 221 14.07 -6.23 -7.08
CA ILE A 221 14.54 -7.62 -7.17
C ILE A 221 16.06 -7.70 -6.92
N LYS A 222 16.85 -6.77 -7.47
CA LYS A 222 18.30 -6.72 -7.22
C LYS A 222 18.63 -6.44 -5.75
N ILE A 223 17.90 -5.52 -5.10
CA ILE A 223 18.06 -5.26 -3.65
C ILE A 223 17.74 -6.55 -2.88
N GLY A 224 16.61 -7.21 -3.17
CA GLY A 224 16.25 -8.47 -2.54
C GLY A 224 17.37 -9.52 -2.66
N LYS A 225 17.86 -9.74 -3.87
CA LYS A 225 18.97 -10.67 -4.13
C LYS A 225 20.23 -10.31 -3.33
N PHE A 226 20.57 -9.03 -3.22
CA PHE A 226 21.73 -8.58 -2.44
C PHE A 226 21.60 -8.95 -0.95
N TYR A 227 20.36 -8.90 -0.40
CA TYR A 227 20.08 -9.29 1.00
C TYR A 227 19.67 -10.75 1.18
N GLY A 228 19.82 -11.60 0.16
CA GLY A 228 19.43 -13.01 0.21
C GLY A 228 17.91 -13.23 0.36
N LYS A 229 17.09 -12.25 -0.05
CA LYS A 229 15.63 -12.32 0.00
C LYS A 229 15.04 -12.60 -1.40
N GLU A 230 14.07 -13.52 -1.48
CA GLU A 230 13.27 -13.66 -2.69
C GLU A 230 12.29 -12.50 -2.80
N VAL A 231 12.33 -11.79 -3.92
CA VAL A 231 11.41 -10.70 -4.23
C VAL A 231 10.70 -11.00 -5.55
N ARG A 232 9.38 -11.12 -5.50
CA ARG A 232 8.53 -11.17 -6.69
C ARG A 232 7.82 -9.84 -6.88
N THR A 233 7.56 -9.47 -8.13
CA THR A 233 6.85 -8.23 -8.47
C THR A 233 5.74 -8.53 -9.46
N ILE A 234 4.57 -7.91 -9.23
CA ILE A 234 3.43 -7.93 -10.16
C ILE A 234 3.09 -6.49 -10.50
N ILE A 235 2.84 -6.20 -11.78
CA ILE A 235 2.39 -4.88 -12.24
C ILE A 235 0.89 -4.99 -12.46
N THR A 236 0.11 -4.21 -11.70
CA THR A 236 -1.36 -4.24 -11.73
C THR A 236 -1.94 -2.91 -12.17
N ASP A 237 -3.09 -2.94 -12.87
CA ASP A 237 -3.74 -1.74 -13.39
C ASP A 237 -4.37 -0.88 -12.29
N MET A 238 -4.15 0.44 -12.37
CA MET A 238 -4.74 1.47 -11.51
C MET A 238 -5.24 2.67 -12.33
N ASN A 239 -5.66 2.45 -13.57
CA ASN A 239 -6.33 3.48 -14.36
C ASN A 239 -7.76 3.72 -13.89
N ASN A 240 -8.38 2.68 -13.33
CA ASN A 240 -9.69 2.74 -12.70
C ASN A 240 -9.55 2.44 -11.19
N PRO A 241 -10.51 2.87 -10.34
CA PRO A 241 -10.52 2.50 -8.93
C PRO A 241 -10.59 0.98 -8.76
N LEU A 242 -9.92 0.46 -7.73
CA LEU A 242 -9.86 -0.96 -7.43
C LEU A 242 -11.04 -1.36 -6.54
N GLY A 243 -11.80 -2.35 -6.97
CA GLY A 243 -13.02 -2.78 -6.29
C GLY A 243 -14.20 -1.82 -6.47
N ASP A 244 -15.28 -2.03 -5.74
CA ASP A 244 -16.51 -1.24 -5.83
C ASP A 244 -16.56 -0.12 -4.79
N SER A 245 -15.82 -0.24 -3.70
CA SER A 245 -15.85 0.64 -2.56
C SER A 245 -14.57 1.45 -2.42
N ILE A 246 -14.67 2.74 -2.16
CA ILE A 246 -13.55 3.65 -1.92
C ILE A 246 -13.85 4.46 -0.65
N GLY A 247 -13.00 4.36 0.36
CA GLY A 247 -13.16 4.98 1.68
C GLY A 247 -12.41 4.18 2.74
N ASN A 248 -13.01 4.02 3.93
CA ASN A 248 -12.43 3.22 5.01
C ASN A 248 -13.36 2.06 5.40
N SER A 249 -14.41 2.29 6.19
CA SER A 249 -15.36 1.25 6.58
C SER A 249 -15.97 0.50 5.39
N ILE A 250 -16.32 1.22 4.34
CA ILE A 250 -16.91 0.61 3.13
C ILE A 250 -15.92 -0.30 2.39
N GLU A 251 -14.61 -0.03 2.49
CA GLU A 251 -13.59 -0.93 1.92
C GLU A 251 -13.36 -2.17 2.79
N VAL A 252 -13.52 -2.06 4.11
CA VAL A 252 -13.53 -3.22 5.01
C VAL A 252 -14.73 -4.12 4.71
N GLU A 253 -15.92 -3.55 4.50
CA GLU A 253 -17.11 -4.31 4.10
C GLU A 253 -16.87 -5.08 2.80
N GLU A 254 -16.31 -4.44 1.77
CA GLU A 254 -16.00 -5.12 0.50
C GLU A 254 -14.93 -6.21 0.67
N ALA A 255 -13.93 -6.01 1.54
CA ALA A 255 -12.95 -7.06 1.85
C ALA A 255 -13.62 -8.28 2.50
N ILE A 256 -14.58 -8.06 3.40
CA ILE A 256 -15.40 -9.12 4.02
C ILE A 256 -16.23 -9.84 2.96
N ASP A 257 -16.86 -9.12 2.03
CA ASP A 257 -17.63 -9.71 0.93
C ASP A 257 -16.77 -10.67 0.11
N ILE A 258 -15.53 -10.26 -0.22
CA ILE A 258 -14.59 -11.08 -1.00
C ILE A 258 -14.20 -12.34 -0.20
N LEU A 259 -13.87 -12.21 1.08
CA LEU A 259 -13.58 -13.34 1.96
C LEU A 259 -14.78 -14.28 2.13
N ASN A 260 -15.99 -13.77 1.90
CA ASN A 260 -17.24 -14.54 1.84
C ASN A 260 -17.61 -15.04 0.43
N GLY A 261 -16.70 -14.92 -0.54
CA GLY A 261 -16.85 -15.52 -1.87
C GLY A 261 -17.50 -14.61 -2.92
N LYS A 262 -17.59 -13.28 -2.71
CA LYS A 262 -17.96 -12.33 -3.76
C LYS A 262 -17.00 -12.51 -4.93
N LYS A 263 -17.53 -12.68 -6.13
CA LYS A 263 -16.76 -12.80 -7.37
C LYS A 263 -16.53 -11.43 -8.02
N GLY A 264 -15.47 -11.31 -8.80
CA GLY A 264 -15.19 -10.11 -9.59
C GLY A 264 -13.69 -9.85 -9.76
N LYS A 265 -13.34 -8.85 -10.58
CA LYS A 265 -11.95 -8.52 -10.93
C LYS A 265 -11.04 -8.29 -9.71
N LEU A 266 -11.56 -7.69 -8.64
CA LEU A 266 -10.79 -7.50 -7.41
C LEU A 266 -10.52 -8.84 -6.70
N THR A 267 -11.51 -9.75 -6.70
CA THR A 267 -11.33 -11.10 -6.15
C THR A 267 -10.28 -11.87 -6.94
N ASP A 268 -10.34 -11.81 -8.28
CA ASP A 268 -9.37 -12.47 -9.15
C ASP A 268 -7.94 -11.95 -8.88
N LEU A 269 -7.79 -10.64 -8.75
CA LEU A 269 -6.51 -10.03 -8.36
C LEU A 269 -6.04 -10.49 -6.97
N CYS A 270 -6.94 -10.56 -5.99
CA CYS A 270 -6.59 -11.05 -4.65
C CYS A 270 -6.16 -12.52 -4.68
N ILE A 271 -6.82 -13.36 -5.48
CA ILE A 271 -6.44 -14.76 -5.68
C ILE A 271 -5.03 -14.83 -6.30
N GLU A 272 -4.75 -14.08 -7.36
CA GLU A 272 -3.43 -14.04 -8.00
C GLU A 272 -2.33 -13.64 -7.01
N LEU A 273 -2.52 -12.54 -6.28
CA LEU A 273 -1.54 -12.05 -5.31
C LEU A 273 -1.36 -13.01 -4.13
N ALA A 274 -2.45 -13.57 -3.58
CA ALA A 274 -2.39 -14.54 -2.50
C ALA A 274 -1.69 -15.85 -2.94
N SER A 275 -1.95 -16.31 -4.15
CA SER A 275 -1.32 -17.50 -4.73
C SER A 275 0.19 -17.33 -4.86
N GLN A 276 0.66 -16.14 -5.26
CA GLN A 276 2.09 -15.84 -5.26
C GLN A 276 2.69 -15.93 -3.85
N MET A 277 2.03 -15.34 -2.85
CA MET A 277 2.53 -15.40 -1.46
C MET A 277 2.53 -16.83 -0.90
N VAL A 278 1.48 -17.61 -1.18
CA VAL A 278 1.40 -19.01 -0.75
C VAL A 278 2.47 -19.86 -1.45
N SER A 279 2.65 -19.69 -2.76
CA SER A 279 3.72 -20.34 -3.52
C SER A 279 5.10 -20.02 -2.94
N MET A 280 5.35 -18.74 -2.61
CA MET A 280 6.61 -18.31 -1.97
C MET A 280 6.78 -18.92 -0.57
N GLY A 281 5.74 -18.89 0.26
CA GLY A 281 5.79 -19.31 1.66
C GLY A 281 5.85 -20.82 1.86
N LYS A 282 5.22 -21.59 0.98
CA LYS A 282 5.19 -23.05 1.02
C LYS A 282 6.20 -23.70 0.07
N GLU A 283 6.84 -22.91 -0.82
CA GLU A 283 7.73 -23.40 -1.87
C GLU A 283 7.08 -24.45 -2.78
N ILE A 284 5.83 -24.18 -3.17
CA ILE A 284 5.03 -25.01 -4.08
C ILE A 284 4.75 -24.28 -5.41
N GLU A 285 4.34 -25.03 -6.42
CA GLU A 285 3.95 -24.47 -7.72
C GLU A 285 2.74 -23.53 -7.59
N ILE A 286 2.69 -22.53 -8.47
CA ILE A 286 1.68 -21.46 -8.40
C ILE A 286 0.26 -22.00 -8.60
N GLU A 287 0.08 -22.99 -9.47
CA GLU A 287 -1.20 -23.61 -9.76
C GLU A 287 -1.74 -24.40 -8.56
N GLU A 288 -0.86 -25.01 -7.77
CA GLU A 288 -1.24 -25.68 -6.53
C GLU A 288 -1.59 -24.65 -5.44
N ALA A 289 -0.82 -23.58 -5.34
CA ALA A 289 -1.10 -22.47 -4.43
C ALA A 289 -2.48 -21.82 -4.75
N GLU A 290 -2.80 -21.61 -6.03
CA GLU A 290 -4.07 -21.04 -6.47
C GLU A 290 -5.27 -21.91 -6.07
N LYS A 291 -5.17 -23.23 -6.23
CA LYS A 291 -6.22 -24.16 -5.78
C LYS A 291 -6.47 -24.04 -4.28
N GLN A 292 -5.40 -24.00 -3.46
CA GLN A 292 -5.51 -23.84 -2.00
C GLN A 292 -6.12 -22.49 -1.62
N VAL A 293 -5.76 -21.41 -2.32
CA VAL A 293 -6.31 -20.07 -2.13
C VAL A 293 -7.81 -20.04 -2.42
N ILE A 294 -8.24 -20.61 -3.55
CA ILE A 294 -9.66 -20.69 -3.91
C ILE A 294 -10.44 -21.53 -2.89
N GLU A 295 -9.86 -22.65 -2.47
CA GLU A 295 -10.51 -23.54 -1.48
C GLU A 295 -10.69 -22.85 -0.13
N THR A 296 -9.69 -22.11 0.39
CA THR A 296 -9.80 -21.45 1.69
C THR A 296 -10.81 -20.30 1.70
N ILE A 297 -11.07 -19.67 0.54
CA ILE A 297 -12.17 -18.70 0.38
C ILE A 297 -13.51 -19.44 0.39
N ASN A 298 -13.65 -20.52 -0.38
CA ASN A 298 -14.89 -21.26 -0.53
C ASN A 298 -15.35 -21.90 0.79
N ASN A 299 -14.43 -22.47 1.57
CA ASN A 299 -14.71 -23.11 2.86
C ASN A 299 -14.76 -22.12 4.03
N LYS A 300 -14.60 -20.80 3.77
CA LYS A 300 -14.64 -19.70 4.74
C LYS A 300 -13.50 -19.68 5.78
N ASN A 301 -12.44 -20.45 5.61
CA ASN A 301 -11.32 -20.42 6.54
C ASN A 301 -10.59 -19.09 6.51
N ALA A 302 -10.43 -18.47 5.33
CA ALA A 302 -9.89 -17.12 5.19
C ALA A 302 -10.73 -16.07 5.93
N TYR A 303 -12.06 -16.15 5.85
CA TYR A 303 -12.95 -15.25 6.60
C TYR A 303 -12.86 -15.46 8.12
N LYS A 304 -12.82 -16.71 8.58
CA LYS A 304 -12.61 -17.02 10.00
C LYS A 304 -11.28 -16.47 10.51
N LYS A 305 -10.21 -16.58 9.70
CA LYS A 305 -8.90 -16.01 10.02
C LYS A 305 -8.95 -14.47 10.10
N PHE A 306 -9.68 -13.80 9.22
CA PHE A 306 -9.90 -12.36 9.31
C PHE A 306 -10.61 -11.96 10.60
N LEU A 307 -11.65 -12.70 11.01
CA LEU A 307 -12.35 -12.43 12.28
C LEU A 307 -11.47 -12.67 13.49
N GLU A 308 -10.65 -13.72 13.47
CA GLU A 308 -9.66 -14.01 14.51
C GLU A 308 -8.66 -12.85 14.64
N PHE A 309 -8.10 -12.38 13.52
CA PHE A 309 -7.21 -11.23 13.44
C PHE A 309 -7.86 -9.95 14.02
N VAL A 310 -9.07 -9.62 13.56
CA VAL A 310 -9.80 -8.43 14.03
C VAL A 310 -10.00 -8.49 15.55
N LYS A 311 -10.40 -9.65 16.07
CA LYS A 311 -10.60 -9.87 17.51
C LYS A 311 -9.28 -9.78 18.29
N TYR A 312 -8.19 -10.33 17.74
CA TYR A 312 -6.89 -10.31 18.42
C TYR A 312 -6.40 -8.87 18.62
N GLN A 313 -6.52 -8.03 17.58
CA GLN A 313 -6.22 -6.60 17.65
C GLN A 313 -7.37 -5.73 18.22
N LYS A 314 -8.29 -6.34 19.00
CA LYS A 314 -9.35 -5.69 19.80
C LYS A 314 -10.48 -5.03 19.00
N GLY A 315 -10.55 -5.25 17.70
CA GLY A 315 -11.63 -4.74 16.85
C GLY A 315 -12.97 -5.46 17.08
N ASP A 316 -14.06 -4.74 16.89
CA ASP A 316 -15.42 -5.29 16.89
C ASP A 316 -16.09 -5.02 15.54
N ILE A 317 -16.06 -6.04 14.68
CA ILE A 317 -16.57 -5.92 13.31
C ILE A 317 -18.09 -5.67 13.28
N ASN A 318 -18.83 -6.08 14.29
CA ASN A 318 -20.27 -5.88 14.37
C ASN A 318 -20.65 -4.41 14.60
N LYS A 319 -19.69 -3.59 15.02
CA LYS A 319 -19.85 -2.15 15.21
C LYS A 319 -19.35 -1.32 14.04
N LEU A 320 -18.89 -1.96 12.95
CA LEU A 320 -18.52 -1.25 11.74
C LEU A 320 -19.72 -0.45 11.22
N LYS A 321 -19.49 0.82 10.87
CA LYS A 321 -20.55 1.72 10.40
C LYS A 321 -20.17 2.39 9.10
N ILE A 322 -21.17 2.52 8.23
CA ILE A 322 -21.16 3.38 7.05
C ILE A 322 -22.21 4.46 7.30
N SER A 323 -22.04 5.66 6.78
CA SER A 323 -23.00 6.74 6.94
C SER A 323 -24.38 6.37 6.40
N ASP A 324 -25.43 6.70 7.15
CA ASP A 324 -26.83 6.54 6.74
C ASP A 324 -27.23 7.57 5.68
N ASN A 325 -26.48 8.67 5.56
CA ASN A 325 -26.72 9.69 4.53
C ASN A 325 -26.05 9.25 3.22
N SER A 326 -26.87 9.12 2.17
CA SER A 326 -26.36 8.77 0.85
C SER A 326 -26.91 9.67 -0.26
N ILE A 327 -26.14 9.83 -1.32
CA ILE A 327 -26.48 10.57 -2.53
C ILE A 327 -26.14 9.72 -3.74
N GLU A 328 -27.11 9.50 -4.61
CA GLU A 328 -26.88 8.77 -5.86
C GLU A 328 -26.47 9.73 -6.99
N ILE A 329 -25.38 9.44 -7.64
CA ILE A 329 -24.93 10.14 -8.85
C ILE A 329 -25.47 9.43 -10.08
N LYS A 330 -26.26 10.13 -10.85
CA LYS A 330 -26.98 9.59 -12.00
C LYS A 330 -26.25 9.84 -13.32
N SER A 331 -26.38 8.90 -14.26
CA SER A 331 -25.95 9.12 -15.63
C SER A 331 -26.79 10.21 -16.31
N VAL A 332 -26.13 11.11 -17.00
CA VAL A 332 -26.78 12.19 -17.77
C VAL A 332 -27.12 11.79 -19.19
N LYS A 333 -26.61 10.62 -19.66
CA LYS A 333 -26.83 10.10 -21.02
C LYS A 333 -26.80 8.57 -21.05
N ASP A 334 -27.28 8.02 -22.16
CA ASP A 334 -27.13 6.61 -22.50
C ASP A 334 -25.71 6.36 -23.04
N GLY A 335 -25.20 5.12 -22.89
CA GLY A 335 -23.94 4.70 -23.48
C GLY A 335 -23.25 3.54 -22.79
N ILE A 336 -21.95 3.43 -23.00
CA ILE A 336 -21.07 2.46 -22.34
C ILE A 336 -20.01 3.23 -21.56
N ILE A 337 -19.74 2.83 -20.32
CA ILE A 337 -18.66 3.42 -19.53
C ILE A 337 -17.32 2.93 -20.06
N GLU A 338 -16.54 3.82 -20.64
CA GLU A 338 -15.20 3.50 -21.15
C GLU A 338 -14.11 3.69 -20.09
N LYS A 339 -14.35 4.62 -19.14
CA LYS A 339 -13.37 4.94 -18.11
C LYS A 339 -14.03 5.53 -16.87
N ILE A 340 -13.45 5.22 -15.70
CA ILE A 340 -13.74 5.87 -14.42
C ILE A 340 -12.42 6.49 -13.95
N ASP A 341 -12.36 7.82 -13.77
CA ASP A 341 -11.11 8.49 -13.42
C ASP A 341 -10.72 8.22 -11.95
N ALA A 342 -9.78 7.28 -11.77
CA ALA A 342 -9.33 6.86 -10.45
C ALA A 342 -8.77 8.00 -9.61
N LEU A 343 -8.04 8.96 -10.23
CA LEU A 343 -7.49 10.09 -9.50
C LEU A 343 -8.57 11.01 -8.96
N GLU A 344 -9.56 11.34 -9.80
CA GLU A 344 -10.66 12.23 -9.39
C GLU A 344 -11.58 11.54 -8.35
N ILE A 345 -11.82 10.24 -8.47
CA ILE A 345 -12.53 9.46 -7.44
C ILE A 345 -11.73 9.43 -6.12
N GLY A 346 -10.41 9.28 -6.18
CA GLY A 346 -9.56 9.34 -4.99
C GLY A 346 -9.58 10.72 -4.31
N LYS A 347 -9.47 11.81 -5.08
CA LYS A 347 -9.62 13.18 -4.56
C LYS A 347 -11.01 13.43 -3.96
N LEU A 348 -12.06 12.92 -4.62
CA LEU A 348 -13.41 13.00 -4.08
C LEU A 348 -13.52 12.29 -2.72
N SER A 349 -12.94 11.10 -2.59
CA SER A 349 -12.92 10.37 -1.31
C SER A 349 -12.28 11.21 -0.17
N VAL A 350 -11.17 11.93 -0.46
CA VAL A 350 -10.56 12.87 0.49
C VAL A 350 -11.51 14.03 0.81
N LYS A 351 -12.11 14.65 -0.21
CA LYS A 351 -13.07 15.77 -0.04
C LYS A 351 -14.28 15.37 0.81
N LEU A 352 -14.76 14.13 0.70
CA LEU A 352 -15.83 13.60 1.54
C LEU A 352 -15.41 13.37 3.00
N GLY A 353 -14.12 13.46 3.32
CA GLY A 353 -13.57 13.24 4.65
C GLY A 353 -13.01 11.84 4.91
N ALA A 354 -12.95 10.96 3.88
CA ALA A 354 -12.38 9.62 4.06
C ALA A 354 -10.84 9.58 4.02
N GLY A 355 -10.18 10.66 3.65
CA GLY A 355 -8.72 10.79 3.58
C GLY A 355 -8.21 12.08 4.18
N ARG A 356 -6.89 12.31 4.09
CA ARG A 356 -6.21 13.51 4.61
C ARG A 356 -5.57 14.30 3.48
N GLU A 357 -5.80 15.60 3.45
CA GLU A 357 -4.99 16.55 2.69
C GLU A 357 -3.73 16.91 3.47
N ASN A 358 -3.87 17.12 4.80
CA ASN A 358 -2.78 17.39 5.73
C ASN A 358 -2.67 16.27 6.78
N LYS A 359 -1.49 16.11 7.37
CA LYS A 359 -1.24 15.03 8.36
C LYS A 359 -2.11 15.12 9.61
N GLU A 360 -2.52 16.33 9.96
CA GLU A 360 -3.31 16.65 11.14
C GLU A 360 -4.82 16.43 10.94
N ASP A 361 -5.27 16.23 9.69
CA ASP A 361 -6.70 16.08 9.39
C ASP A 361 -7.26 14.80 10.04
N ILE A 362 -8.42 14.94 10.65
CA ILE A 362 -9.19 13.83 11.22
C ILE A 362 -10.07 13.25 10.13
N ILE A 363 -9.92 11.96 9.86
CA ILE A 363 -10.75 11.28 8.87
C ILE A 363 -12.10 10.86 9.48
N ASN A 364 -13.14 10.92 8.67
CA ASN A 364 -14.42 10.29 8.96
C ASN A 364 -14.44 8.88 8.32
N PRO A 365 -14.36 7.80 9.12
CA PRO A 365 -14.27 6.46 8.58
C PRO A 365 -15.58 5.97 7.93
N THR A 366 -16.70 6.62 8.20
CA THR A 366 -18.04 6.18 7.74
C THR A 366 -18.42 6.66 6.35
N VAL A 367 -17.72 7.68 5.84
CA VAL A 367 -17.97 8.23 4.51
C VAL A 367 -17.21 7.47 3.42
N GLY A 368 -17.69 7.55 2.18
CA GLY A 368 -17.04 6.89 1.07
C GLY A 368 -17.88 6.86 -0.21
N ILE A 369 -17.42 6.10 -1.17
CA ILE A 369 -18.01 5.99 -2.51
C ILE A 369 -18.23 4.52 -2.83
N LYS A 370 -19.42 4.17 -3.29
CA LYS A 370 -19.71 2.85 -3.86
C LYS A 370 -19.98 3.00 -5.34
N LEU A 371 -19.16 2.39 -6.17
CA LEU A 371 -19.36 2.34 -7.62
C LEU A 371 -20.46 1.32 -7.94
N ASN A 372 -21.54 1.76 -8.52
CA ASN A 372 -22.68 0.92 -8.92
C ASN A 372 -22.52 0.42 -10.36
N LYS A 373 -21.65 1.07 -11.13
CA LYS A 373 -21.33 0.74 -12.53
C LYS A 373 -19.83 0.70 -12.73
N ARG A 374 -19.39 -0.13 -13.67
CA ARG A 374 -17.99 -0.39 -14.00
C ARG A 374 -17.68 -0.06 -15.45
N VAL A 375 -16.41 0.04 -15.76
CA VAL A 375 -15.93 0.11 -17.16
C VAL A 375 -16.41 -1.12 -17.91
N GLY A 376 -17.05 -0.86 -19.06
CA GLY A 376 -17.72 -1.86 -19.91
C GLY A 376 -19.23 -1.99 -19.67
N ASP A 377 -19.77 -1.42 -18.59
CA ASP A 377 -21.20 -1.47 -18.33
C ASP A 377 -21.99 -0.55 -19.26
N LYS A 378 -23.13 -1.04 -19.76
CA LYS A 378 -24.12 -0.21 -20.43
C LYS A 378 -24.94 0.56 -19.40
N VAL A 379 -25.16 1.83 -19.66
CA VAL A 379 -25.95 2.73 -18.83
C VAL A 379 -27.00 3.46 -19.66
N LYS A 380 -28.12 3.77 -19.01
CA LYS A 380 -29.14 4.69 -19.51
C LYS A 380 -29.11 5.97 -18.71
N LYS A 381 -29.60 7.07 -19.30
CA LYS A 381 -29.82 8.31 -18.57
C LYS A 381 -30.71 8.06 -17.34
N GLY A 382 -30.22 8.47 -16.18
CA GLY A 382 -30.88 8.24 -14.89
C GLY A 382 -30.39 7.00 -14.12
N ASP A 383 -29.62 6.09 -14.73
CA ASP A 383 -28.98 4.99 -14.01
C ASP A 383 -27.99 5.50 -12.95
N THR A 384 -27.93 4.86 -11.79
CA THR A 384 -26.99 5.21 -10.73
C THR A 384 -25.58 4.75 -11.11
N LEU A 385 -24.66 5.70 -11.30
CA LEU A 385 -23.23 5.45 -11.58
C LEU A 385 -22.46 5.08 -10.31
N CYS A 386 -22.66 5.89 -9.26
CA CYS A 386 -22.11 5.63 -7.93
C CYS A 386 -23.03 6.19 -6.84
N THR A 387 -22.87 5.68 -5.63
CA THR A 387 -23.51 6.16 -4.41
C THR A 387 -22.44 6.74 -3.52
N LEU A 388 -22.60 7.99 -3.09
CA LEU A 388 -21.76 8.65 -2.11
C LEU A 388 -22.37 8.46 -0.72
N PHE A 389 -21.56 8.05 0.24
CA PHE A 389 -21.88 8.07 1.66
C PHE A 389 -21.23 9.30 2.25
N VAL A 390 -22.02 10.21 2.82
CA VAL A 390 -21.60 11.56 3.19
C VAL A 390 -21.98 11.86 4.63
N GLU A 391 -21.33 12.83 5.24
CA GLU A 391 -21.73 13.36 6.55
C GLU A 391 -22.92 14.31 6.38
N GLU A 392 -22.79 15.26 5.48
CA GLU A 392 -23.84 16.22 5.12
C GLU A 392 -24.14 16.14 3.63
N LYS A 393 -25.42 16.41 3.28
CA LYS A 393 -25.86 16.38 1.88
C LYS A 393 -25.56 17.71 1.20
N GLU A 394 -24.71 17.65 0.19
CA GLU A 394 -24.37 18.76 -0.71
C GLU A 394 -24.71 18.39 -2.17
N ASN A 395 -24.49 19.34 -3.09
CA ASN A 395 -24.64 19.06 -4.52
C ASN A 395 -23.34 18.47 -5.09
N TYR A 396 -23.43 17.22 -5.54
CA TYR A 396 -22.36 16.46 -6.16
C TYR A 396 -22.63 16.07 -7.62
N ASP A 397 -23.59 16.68 -8.32
CA ASP A 397 -24.01 16.31 -9.69
C ASP A 397 -22.83 16.36 -10.69
N TYR A 398 -21.84 17.23 -10.44
CA TYR A 398 -20.64 17.35 -11.27
C TYR A 398 -19.78 16.07 -11.35
N ILE A 399 -20.00 15.12 -10.44
CA ILE A 399 -19.20 13.86 -10.37
C ILE A 399 -19.51 12.95 -11.55
N CYS A 400 -20.68 13.07 -12.20
CA CYS A 400 -21.02 12.29 -13.41
C CYS A 400 -19.95 12.41 -14.49
N LYS A 401 -19.21 13.54 -14.56
CA LYS A 401 -18.08 13.77 -15.49
C LYS A 401 -16.84 12.91 -15.23
N TYR A 402 -16.71 12.29 -14.04
CA TYR A 402 -15.61 11.36 -13.75
C TYR A 402 -15.81 10.00 -14.42
N PHE A 403 -16.98 9.78 -15.01
CA PHE A 403 -17.34 8.61 -15.81
C PHE A 403 -17.37 9.02 -17.28
N GLU A 404 -16.42 8.52 -18.07
CA GLU A 404 -16.38 8.70 -19.51
C GLU A 404 -17.34 7.68 -20.15
N ILE A 405 -18.46 8.17 -20.73
CA ILE A 405 -19.53 7.36 -21.29
C ILE A 405 -19.60 7.70 -22.78
N ASN A 406 -19.54 6.69 -23.66
CA ASN A 406 -19.68 6.82 -25.13
C ASN A 406 -20.80 5.92 -25.65
#